data_9958a0bfe6becc492e74763f347f79f2
#
_entry.id   9958a0bfe6becc492e74763f347f79f2
#
_cell.length_a   1.000
_cell.length_b   1.000
_cell.length_c   1.000
_cell.angle_alpha   90.00
_cell.angle_beta   90.00
_cell.angle_gamma   90.00
#
_symmetry.space_group_name_H-M   'P 1'
#
loop_
_entity.id
_entity.type
_entity.pdbx_description
1 polymer ?
#
loop_
_entity_poly.entity_id
_entity_poly.type
_entity_poly.pdbx_seq_one_letter_code
_entity_poly.pdbx_strand_id
1 'polypeptide(L)'
;MFRCVYSGTNIPEYDGREKTVKKHFMMFAAYNAWANARVYETAAVPSEDEFRRDTGAFFKSLMGTLNHILVADRIWMKRFTGEGDAPASLDTILYRDFAKLHAAREAEDKRIVKWIGSQGEKAFAGRFTYMTVTDMRTISQRLAPALDHFFNHQTHHRGQAHMILTVLGRPSVQLDLIYFQRTEEGRAFA
;
A
#
# COMPACT_ATOMS: atom_id res chain seq x y z
N MET A 1 8.21 7.80 30.60
CA MET A 1 6.82 7.36 30.85
C MET A 1 5.90 8.41 30.27
N PHE A 2 5.55 8.29 28.98
CA PHE A 2 4.65 9.24 28.32
C PHE A 2 3.21 8.78 28.54
N ARG A 3 2.47 9.53 29.36
CA ARG A 3 1.04 9.35 29.56
C ARG A 3 0.32 10.05 28.40
N CYS A 4 -0.19 9.28 27.45
CA CYS A 4 -1.15 9.80 26.47
C CYS A 4 -2.48 10.00 27.18
N VAL A 5 -2.81 11.23 27.53
CA VAL A 5 -4.11 11.58 28.13
C VAL A 5 -5.08 11.88 27.00
N TYR A 6 -5.89 10.89 26.63
CA TYR A 6 -7.08 11.13 25.83
C TYR A 6 -8.17 11.70 26.77
N SER A 7 -8.28 13.00 26.85
CA SER A 7 -9.39 13.66 27.53
C SER A 7 -10.27 14.35 26.50
N GLY A 8 -11.52 13.91 26.42
CA GLY A 8 -12.64 14.68 25.88
C GLY A 8 -12.75 14.72 24.36
N THR A 9 -13.84 14.24 23.87
CA THR A 9 -14.35 14.20 22.51
C THR A 9 -14.66 15.58 21.90
N ASN A 10 -13.68 16.48 21.86
CA ASN A 10 -13.72 17.61 20.95
C ASN A 10 -12.74 17.33 19.80
N ILE A 11 -13.18 16.48 18.85
CA ILE A 11 -12.61 16.51 17.52
C ILE A 11 -12.99 17.88 16.97
N PRO A 12 -12.02 18.79 16.69
CA PRO A 12 -12.34 20.08 16.09
C PRO A 12 -13.14 19.83 14.81
N GLU A 13 -14.24 20.56 14.64
CA GLU A 13 -14.91 20.63 13.35
C GLU A 13 -13.84 20.98 12.30
N TYR A 14 -13.63 20.07 11.35
CA TYR A 14 -12.64 20.22 10.31
C TYR A 14 -13.04 21.41 9.44
N ASP A 15 -12.39 22.55 9.64
CA ASP A 15 -12.55 23.75 8.81
C ASP A 15 -12.10 23.41 7.38
N GLY A 16 -13.11 23.20 6.51
CA GLY A 16 -12.97 22.70 5.14
C GLY A 16 -12.22 23.61 4.15
N ARG A 17 -11.29 24.44 4.60
CA ARG A 17 -10.39 25.19 3.73
C ARG A 17 -9.30 24.30 3.16
N GLU A 18 -9.64 23.64 2.04
CA GLU A 18 -8.76 23.17 0.96
C GLU A 18 -7.75 22.03 1.26
N LYS A 19 -8.14 20.99 1.95
CA LYS A 19 -7.50 19.70 1.63
C LYS A 19 -8.60 18.77 1.12
N THR A 20 -8.82 18.76 -0.20
CA THR A 20 -9.81 17.88 -0.82
C THR A 20 -9.45 16.43 -0.48
N VAL A 21 -10.46 15.58 -0.33
CA VAL A 21 -10.28 14.12 -0.11
C VAL A 21 -9.41 13.54 -1.22
N LYS A 22 -9.51 14.06 -2.43
CA LYS A 22 -8.64 13.71 -3.55
C LYS A 22 -7.18 14.01 -3.24
N LYS A 23 -6.83 15.20 -2.72
CA LYS A 23 -5.43 15.57 -2.41
C LYS A 23 -4.85 14.62 -1.36
N HIS A 24 -5.64 14.22 -0.37
CA HIS A 24 -5.25 13.24 0.65
C HIS A 24 -4.88 11.88 0.01
N PHE A 25 -5.72 11.33 -0.86
CA PHE A 25 -5.41 10.04 -1.50
C PHE A 25 -4.34 10.15 -2.58
N MET A 26 -4.19 11.29 -3.24
CA MET A 26 -3.03 11.55 -4.11
C MET A 26 -1.71 11.52 -3.33
N MET A 27 -1.68 12.11 -2.14
CA MET A 27 -0.52 12.02 -1.24
C MET A 27 -0.20 10.56 -0.89
N PHE A 28 -1.21 9.77 -0.48
CA PHE A 28 -0.98 8.37 -0.15
C PHE A 28 -0.54 7.53 -1.35
N ALA A 29 -1.07 7.80 -2.55
CA ALA A 29 -0.65 7.09 -3.76
C ALA A 29 0.82 7.40 -4.12
N ALA A 30 1.23 8.67 -4.04
CA ALA A 30 2.61 9.08 -4.27
C ALA A 30 3.56 8.53 -3.18
N TYR A 31 3.17 8.67 -1.91
CA TYR A 31 3.91 8.07 -0.79
C TYR A 31 4.07 6.56 -0.95
N ASN A 32 3.01 5.85 -1.36
CA ASN A 32 3.05 4.41 -1.56
C ASN A 32 4.07 4.00 -2.62
N ALA A 33 4.08 4.69 -3.77
CA ALA A 33 5.05 4.47 -4.82
C ALA A 33 6.49 4.74 -4.34
N TRP A 34 6.72 5.87 -3.65
CA TRP A 34 8.00 6.22 -3.06
C TRP A 34 8.48 5.17 -2.05
N ALA A 35 7.61 4.73 -1.14
CA ALA A 35 7.97 3.76 -0.10
C ALA A 35 8.24 2.37 -0.69
N ASN A 36 7.46 1.95 -1.70
CA ASN A 36 7.71 0.70 -2.43
C ASN A 36 9.07 0.73 -3.15
N ALA A 37 9.40 1.81 -3.85
CA ALA A 37 10.69 1.94 -4.53
C ALA A 37 11.86 1.73 -3.57
N ARG A 38 11.82 2.33 -2.38
CA ARG A 38 12.87 2.19 -1.34
C ARG A 38 12.98 0.77 -0.79
N VAL A 39 11.84 0.10 -0.56
CA VAL A 39 11.84 -1.31 -0.13
C VAL A 39 12.43 -2.20 -1.21
N TYR A 40 12.04 -2.01 -2.47
CA TYR A 40 12.54 -2.82 -3.58
C TYR A 40 14.01 -2.55 -3.90
N GLU A 41 14.50 -1.32 -3.76
CA GLU A 41 15.93 -1.00 -3.85
C GLU A 41 16.74 -1.82 -2.83
N THR A 42 16.29 -1.87 -1.57
CA THR A 42 16.95 -2.67 -0.53
C THR A 42 16.75 -4.18 -0.77
N ALA A 43 15.61 -4.59 -1.28
CA ALA A 43 15.29 -5.98 -1.59
C ALA A 43 16.05 -6.54 -2.80
N ALA A 44 16.71 -5.70 -3.59
CA ALA A 44 17.58 -6.11 -4.68
C ALA A 44 18.95 -6.66 -4.21
N VAL A 45 19.33 -6.41 -2.95
CA VAL A 45 20.64 -6.78 -2.40
C VAL A 45 20.72 -8.25 -1.97
N PRO A 46 19.69 -8.88 -1.34
CA PRO A 46 19.69 -10.28 -0.97
C PRO A 46 19.96 -11.20 -2.17
N SER A 47 20.64 -12.32 -1.92
CA SER A 47 20.76 -13.40 -2.88
C SER A 47 19.37 -14.03 -3.17
N GLU A 48 19.30 -14.84 -4.24
CA GLU A 48 18.05 -15.54 -4.58
C GLU A 48 17.58 -16.47 -3.47
N ASP A 49 18.52 -17.15 -2.79
CA ASP A 49 18.24 -18.02 -1.66
C ASP A 49 17.73 -17.22 -0.44
N GLU A 50 18.32 -16.06 -0.16
CA GLU A 50 17.86 -15.16 0.90
C GLU A 50 16.47 -14.60 0.60
N PHE A 51 16.21 -14.21 -0.64
CA PHE A 51 14.92 -13.70 -1.09
C PHE A 51 13.79 -14.72 -0.87
N ARG A 52 14.10 -16.02 -0.98
CA ARG A 52 13.16 -17.13 -0.81
C ARG A 52 13.16 -17.76 0.58
N ARG A 53 14.17 -17.45 1.41
CA ARG A 53 14.36 -18.07 2.74
C ARG A 53 13.13 -17.87 3.61
N ASP A 54 12.64 -18.96 4.23
CA ASP A 54 11.62 -18.86 5.26
C ASP A 54 12.22 -18.17 6.50
N THR A 55 11.66 -17.03 6.86
CA THR A 55 12.07 -16.20 8.00
C THR A 55 11.10 -16.29 9.18
N GLY A 56 10.10 -17.19 9.10
CA GLY A 56 9.03 -17.29 10.08
C GLY A 56 7.92 -16.22 9.93
N ALA A 57 8.01 -15.34 8.93
CA ALA A 57 6.98 -14.37 8.64
C ALA A 57 5.69 -15.04 8.13
N PHE A 58 4.53 -14.35 8.23
CA PHE A 58 3.24 -14.91 7.82
C PHE A 58 3.25 -15.43 6.37
N PHE A 59 3.86 -14.66 5.44
CA PHE A 59 4.06 -15.07 4.04
C PHE A 59 5.42 -15.75 3.81
N LYS A 60 6.02 -16.31 4.85
CA LYS A 60 7.25 -17.10 4.88
C LYS A 60 8.52 -16.28 4.59
N SER A 61 8.58 -15.58 3.47
CA SER A 61 9.80 -14.97 2.93
C SER A 61 9.58 -13.55 2.44
N LEU A 62 10.68 -12.87 2.11
CA LEU A 62 10.62 -11.58 1.42
C LEU A 62 9.87 -11.69 0.10
N MET A 63 10.15 -12.75 -0.70
CA MET A 63 9.42 -13.05 -1.92
C MET A 63 7.91 -13.18 -1.67
N GLY A 64 7.50 -13.95 -0.67
CA GLY A 64 6.09 -14.15 -0.35
C GLY A 64 5.40 -12.87 0.06
N THR A 65 6.03 -12.07 0.93
CA THR A 65 5.48 -10.81 1.43
C THR A 65 5.33 -9.77 0.32
N LEU A 66 6.35 -9.59 -0.54
CA LEU A 66 6.28 -8.63 -1.64
C LEU A 66 5.26 -9.06 -2.72
N ASN A 67 5.14 -10.37 -3.00
CA ASN A 67 4.07 -10.88 -3.87
C ASN A 67 2.70 -10.62 -3.27
N HIS A 68 2.50 -10.86 -1.96
CA HIS A 68 1.23 -10.60 -1.28
C HIS A 68 0.79 -9.14 -1.41
N ILE A 69 1.69 -8.18 -1.23
CA ILE A 69 1.37 -6.75 -1.40
C ILE A 69 0.85 -6.50 -2.82
N LEU A 70 1.53 -7.01 -3.84
CA LEU A 70 1.10 -6.85 -5.23
C LEU A 70 -0.22 -7.55 -5.54
N VAL A 71 -0.43 -8.76 -4.99
CA VAL A 71 -1.70 -9.51 -5.08
C VAL A 71 -2.87 -8.71 -4.52
N ALA A 72 -2.70 -8.20 -3.30
CA ALA A 72 -3.73 -7.42 -2.64
C ALA A 72 -4.07 -6.15 -3.44
N ASP A 73 -3.06 -5.46 -3.96
CA ASP A 73 -3.28 -4.28 -4.79
C ASP A 73 -4.05 -4.58 -6.06
N ARG A 74 -3.70 -5.64 -6.78
CA ARG A 74 -4.42 -6.05 -7.98
C ARG A 74 -5.87 -6.40 -7.69
N ILE A 75 -6.13 -7.11 -6.58
CA ILE A 75 -7.49 -7.42 -6.14
C ILE A 75 -8.29 -6.14 -5.86
N TRP A 76 -7.72 -5.20 -5.11
CA TRP A 76 -8.39 -3.95 -4.79
C TRP A 76 -8.56 -3.05 -6.00
N MET A 77 -7.54 -2.93 -6.84
CA MET A 77 -7.64 -2.14 -8.07
C MET A 77 -8.70 -2.70 -9.01
N LYS A 78 -8.82 -4.02 -9.14
CA LYS A 78 -9.94 -4.62 -9.90
C LYS A 78 -11.31 -4.30 -9.30
N ARG A 79 -11.42 -4.31 -7.95
CA ARG A 79 -12.67 -3.92 -7.26
C ARG A 79 -13.05 -2.46 -7.51
N PHE A 80 -12.06 -1.56 -7.53
CA PHE A 80 -12.27 -0.13 -7.76
C PHE A 80 -12.56 0.21 -9.22
N THR A 81 -11.91 -0.47 -10.16
CA THR A 81 -11.95 -0.11 -11.59
C THR A 81 -12.84 -1.03 -12.43
N GLY A 82 -13.11 -2.24 -11.96
CA GLY A 82 -13.68 -3.32 -12.78
C GLY A 82 -12.70 -3.98 -13.74
N GLU A 83 -11.46 -3.47 -13.84
CA GLU A 83 -10.48 -3.87 -14.86
C GLU A 83 -9.25 -4.54 -14.25
N GLY A 84 -8.57 -5.35 -15.08
CA GLY A 84 -7.34 -6.05 -14.73
C GLY A 84 -7.58 -7.42 -14.10
N ASP A 85 -6.48 -8.16 -13.94
CA ASP A 85 -6.50 -9.49 -13.34
C ASP A 85 -6.36 -9.39 -11.82
N ALA A 86 -7.19 -10.17 -11.12
CA ALA A 86 -7.07 -10.37 -9.68
C ALA A 86 -6.81 -11.84 -9.40
N PRO A 87 -5.76 -12.18 -8.64
CA PRO A 87 -5.52 -13.56 -8.20
C PRO A 87 -6.66 -14.08 -7.34
N ALA A 88 -6.88 -15.40 -7.39
CA ALA A 88 -7.93 -16.07 -6.61
C ALA A 88 -7.56 -16.27 -5.13
N SER A 89 -6.26 -16.18 -4.78
CA SER A 89 -5.76 -16.38 -3.42
C SER A 89 -4.78 -15.28 -3.03
N LEU A 90 -4.82 -14.89 -1.75
CA LEU A 90 -3.99 -13.82 -1.18
C LEU A 90 -2.51 -14.21 -1.03
N ASP A 91 -2.18 -15.49 -1.05
CA ASP A 91 -0.83 -16.04 -0.95
C ASP A 91 -0.23 -16.45 -2.31
N THR A 92 -0.88 -16.07 -3.40
CA THR A 92 -0.41 -16.36 -4.76
C THR A 92 0.99 -15.78 -5.00
N ILE A 93 1.93 -16.60 -5.44
CA ILE A 93 3.23 -16.14 -5.93
C ILE A 93 3.10 -15.79 -7.42
N LEU A 94 2.90 -14.50 -7.71
CA LEU A 94 2.78 -13.98 -9.07
C LEU A 94 4.10 -14.08 -9.82
N TYR A 95 5.18 -13.72 -9.14
CA TYR A 95 6.53 -13.70 -9.72
C TYR A 95 7.54 -14.30 -8.74
N ARG A 96 8.25 -15.33 -9.18
CA ARG A 96 9.37 -15.93 -8.43
C ARG A 96 10.67 -15.19 -8.66
N ASP A 97 10.79 -14.54 -9.81
CA ASP A 97 11.92 -13.71 -10.22
C ASP A 97 11.76 -12.30 -9.67
N PHE A 98 12.81 -11.80 -9.00
CA PHE A 98 12.76 -10.48 -8.34
C PHE A 98 12.62 -9.34 -9.35
N ALA A 99 13.32 -9.39 -10.49
CA ALA A 99 13.28 -8.30 -11.47
C ALA A 99 11.88 -8.17 -12.09
N LYS A 100 11.21 -9.31 -12.37
CA LYS A 100 9.83 -9.34 -12.86
C LYS A 100 8.85 -8.83 -11.81
N LEU A 101 9.05 -9.19 -10.54
CA LEU A 101 8.23 -8.70 -9.43
C LEU A 101 8.38 -7.19 -9.26
N HIS A 102 9.60 -6.68 -9.34
CA HIS A 102 9.90 -5.24 -9.26
C HIS A 102 9.24 -4.47 -10.40
N ALA A 103 9.43 -4.90 -11.64
CA ALA A 103 8.78 -4.26 -12.78
C ALA A 103 7.24 -4.26 -12.67
N ALA A 104 6.66 -5.35 -12.17
CA ALA A 104 5.22 -5.45 -11.95
C ALA A 104 4.74 -4.52 -10.81
N ARG A 105 5.55 -4.33 -9.76
CA ARG A 105 5.28 -3.38 -8.68
C ARG A 105 5.28 -1.94 -9.19
N GLU A 106 6.29 -1.54 -9.95
CA GLU A 106 6.34 -0.20 -10.54
C GLU A 106 5.15 0.08 -11.46
N ALA A 107 4.77 -0.90 -12.27
CA ALA A 107 3.60 -0.77 -13.15
C ALA A 107 2.30 -0.58 -12.36
N GLU A 108 2.13 -1.32 -11.25
CA GLU A 108 0.94 -1.19 -10.41
C GLU A 108 0.93 0.12 -9.61
N ASP A 109 2.08 0.61 -9.13
CA ASP A 109 2.18 1.93 -8.48
C ASP A 109 1.78 3.05 -9.43
N LYS A 110 2.25 3.02 -10.68
CA LYS A 110 1.85 3.97 -11.74
C LYS A 110 0.35 3.90 -12.02
N ARG A 111 -0.22 2.68 -12.04
CA ARG A 111 -1.66 2.46 -12.24
C ARG A 111 -2.48 3.07 -11.10
N ILE A 112 -2.07 2.87 -9.84
CA ILE A 112 -2.73 3.42 -8.65
C ILE A 112 -2.72 4.95 -8.71
N VAL A 113 -1.55 5.57 -8.91
CA VAL A 113 -1.40 7.03 -9.00
C VAL A 113 -2.27 7.61 -10.11
N LYS A 114 -2.24 7.01 -11.31
CA LYS A 114 -3.05 7.42 -12.46
C LYS A 114 -4.54 7.34 -12.15
N TRP A 115 -4.99 6.24 -11.56
CA TRP A 115 -6.40 6.04 -11.26
C TRP A 115 -6.90 7.01 -10.19
N ILE A 116 -6.20 7.19 -9.07
CA ILE A 116 -6.56 8.19 -8.05
C ILE A 116 -6.62 9.59 -8.68
N GLY A 117 -5.63 9.95 -9.50
CA GLY A 117 -5.57 11.24 -10.18
C GLY A 117 -6.72 11.50 -11.14
N SER A 118 -7.28 10.44 -11.76
CA SER A 118 -8.41 10.55 -12.68
C SER A 118 -9.76 10.73 -11.97
N GLN A 119 -9.85 10.47 -10.66
CA GLN A 119 -11.12 10.58 -9.94
C GLN A 119 -11.50 12.05 -9.69
N GLY A 120 -12.79 12.36 -9.88
CA GLY A 120 -13.36 13.62 -9.41
C GLY A 120 -13.58 13.61 -7.89
N GLU A 121 -13.58 14.77 -7.24
CA GLU A 121 -13.76 14.90 -5.78
C GLU A 121 -15.00 14.13 -5.27
N LYS A 122 -16.12 14.24 -5.99
CA LYS A 122 -17.38 13.58 -5.62
C LYS A 122 -17.30 12.04 -5.60
N ALA A 123 -16.38 11.45 -6.36
CA ALA A 123 -16.21 9.99 -6.39
C ALA A 123 -15.84 9.41 -5.02
N PHE A 124 -15.03 10.13 -4.24
CA PHE A 124 -14.60 9.68 -2.92
C PHE A 124 -15.73 9.59 -1.88
N ALA A 125 -16.80 10.35 -2.06
CA ALA A 125 -18.02 10.22 -1.26
C ALA A 125 -18.93 9.09 -1.74
N GLY A 126 -18.66 8.54 -2.93
CA GLY A 126 -19.45 7.49 -3.57
C GLY A 126 -19.28 6.12 -2.91
N ARG A 127 -20.02 5.18 -3.47
CA ARG A 127 -19.98 3.76 -3.09
C ARG A 127 -19.61 2.93 -4.31
N PHE A 128 -18.97 1.79 -4.06
CA PHE A 128 -18.72 0.76 -5.05
C PHE A 128 -19.14 -0.60 -4.49
N THR A 129 -19.41 -1.54 -5.39
CA THR A 129 -19.85 -2.88 -5.04
C THR A 129 -18.87 -3.89 -5.60
N TYR A 130 -18.48 -4.85 -4.78
CA TYR A 130 -17.55 -5.90 -5.17
C TYR A 130 -17.91 -7.23 -4.50
N MET A 131 -17.36 -8.31 -5.02
CA MET A 131 -17.46 -9.65 -4.42
C MET A 131 -16.18 -9.94 -3.64
N THR A 132 -16.34 -10.45 -2.40
CA THR A 132 -15.20 -10.88 -1.58
C THR A 132 -14.56 -12.15 -2.16
N VAL A 133 -13.23 -12.28 -2.01
CA VAL A 133 -12.49 -13.46 -2.51
C VAL A 133 -12.67 -14.65 -1.59
N THR A 134 -12.83 -14.43 -0.29
CA THR A 134 -12.80 -15.47 0.73
C THR A 134 -14.15 -16.21 0.90
N ASP A 135 -15.27 -15.49 0.81
CA ASP A 135 -16.60 -16.03 1.13
C ASP A 135 -17.68 -15.66 0.10
N MET A 136 -17.25 -15.12 -1.06
CA MET A 136 -18.09 -14.81 -2.23
C MET A 136 -19.31 -13.94 -1.93
N ARG A 137 -19.21 -13.07 -0.92
CA ARG A 137 -20.29 -12.13 -0.59
C ARG A 137 -20.19 -10.84 -1.39
N THR A 138 -21.35 -10.32 -1.79
CA THR A 138 -21.45 -8.99 -2.39
C THR A 138 -21.42 -7.93 -1.30
N ILE A 139 -20.43 -7.04 -1.36
CA ILE A 139 -20.24 -5.94 -0.42
C ILE A 139 -20.41 -4.62 -1.16
N SER A 140 -21.25 -3.72 -0.61
CA SER A 140 -21.31 -2.33 -1.01
C SER A 140 -20.65 -1.46 0.06
N GLN A 141 -19.61 -0.70 -0.33
CA GLN A 141 -18.78 0.06 0.58
C GLN A 141 -18.53 1.48 0.07
N ARG A 142 -18.32 2.43 0.97
CA ARG A 142 -17.85 3.78 0.61
C ARG A 142 -16.43 3.71 0.08
N LEU A 143 -16.13 4.52 -0.95
CA LEU A 143 -14.82 4.49 -1.59
C LEU A 143 -13.71 5.01 -0.66
N ALA A 144 -13.90 6.16 0.01
CA ALA A 144 -12.84 6.73 0.85
C ALA A 144 -12.39 5.78 1.98
N PRO A 145 -13.27 5.19 2.84
CA PRO A 145 -12.83 4.21 3.84
C PRO A 145 -12.18 2.95 3.25
N ALA A 146 -12.54 2.56 2.02
CA ALA A 146 -11.89 1.44 1.36
C ALA A 146 -10.47 1.79 0.89
N LEU A 147 -10.24 3.03 0.46
CA LEU A 147 -8.92 3.55 0.14
C LEU A 147 -8.05 3.71 1.40
N ASP A 148 -8.62 4.16 2.52
CA ASP A 148 -7.92 4.17 3.81
C ASP A 148 -7.44 2.76 4.18
N HIS A 149 -8.31 1.75 4.07
CA HIS A 149 -7.92 0.36 4.26
C HIS A 149 -6.82 -0.06 3.27
N PHE A 150 -6.96 0.24 2.00
CA PHE A 150 -6.01 -0.12 0.95
C PHE A 150 -4.60 0.40 1.25
N PHE A 151 -4.43 1.67 1.56
CA PHE A 151 -3.12 2.24 1.88
C PHE A 151 -2.59 1.82 3.25
N ASN A 152 -3.48 1.61 4.25
CA ASN A 152 -3.07 1.08 5.54
C ASN A 152 -2.57 -0.37 5.44
N HIS A 153 -3.22 -1.21 4.63
CA HIS A 153 -2.80 -2.57 4.33
C HIS A 153 -1.39 -2.60 3.69
N GLN A 154 -1.12 -1.71 2.74
CA GLN A 154 0.20 -1.51 2.14
C GLN A 154 1.25 -1.19 3.20
N THR A 155 0.98 -0.22 4.08
CA THR A 155 1.90 0.19 5.15
C THR A 155 2.17 -0.95 6.11
N HIS A 156 1.14 -1.72 6.50
CA HIS A 156 1.27 -2.89 7.36
C HIS A 156 2.23 -3.94 6.77
N HIS A 157 2.01 -4.35 5.53
CA HIS A 157 2.84 -5.40 4.92
C HIS A 157 4.21 -4.90 4.46
N ARG A 158 4.38 -3.61 4.15
CA ARG A 158 5.72 -3.01 3.98
C ARG A 158 6.53 -3.06 5.26
N GLY A 159 5.90 -2.84 6.42
CA GLY A 159 6.55 -3.03 7.72
C GLY A 159 7.03 -4.47 7.94
N GLN A 160 6.26 -5.46 7.50
CA GLN A 160 6.67 -6.86 7.52
C GLN A 160 7.86 -7.12 6.57
N ALA A 161 7.83 -6.61 5.35
CA ALA A 161 8.94 -6.72 4.40
C ALA A 161 10.21 -6.05 4.96
N HIS A 162 10.08 -4.87 5.59
CA HIS A 162 11.18 -4.17 6.27
C HIS A 162 11.76 -5.00 7.41
N MET A 163 10.92 -5.64 8.23
CA MET A 163 11.37 -6.54 9.29
C MET A 163 12.15 -7.74 8.71
N ILE A 164 11.68 -8.35 7.64
CA ILE A 164 12.38 -9.44 6.96
C ILE A 164 13.75 -8.98 6.46
N LEU A 165 13.85 -7.82 5.83
CA LEU A 165 15.13 -7.23 5.40
C LEU A 165 16.08 -7.06 6.57
N THR A 166 15.59 -6.62 7.74
CA THR A 166 16.39 -6.53 8.97
C THR A 166 16.91 -7.91 9.42
N VAL A 167 16.06 -8.94 9.41
CA VAL A 167 16.45 -10.33 9.72
C VAL A 167 17.52 -10.85 8.75
N LEU A 168 17.46 -10.41 7.49
CA LEU A 168 18.46 -10.73 6.47
C LEU A 168 19.72 -9.85 6.56
N GLY A 169 19.87 -9.04 7.62
CA GLY A 169 21.04 -8.19 7.86
C GLY A 169 21.14 -6.98 6.92
N ARG A 170 20.02 -6.54 6.33
CA ARG A 170 20.00 -5.35 5.46
C ARG A 170 19.83 -4.06 6.27
N PRO A 171 20.34 -2.92 5.78
CA PRO A 171 20.15 -1.63 6.44
C PRO A 171 18.67 -1.29 6.62
N SER A 172 18.35 -0.60 7.71
CA SER A 172 17.01 -0.07 7.93
C SER A 172 16.64 0.97 6.86
N VAL A 173 15.42 0.88 6.37
CA VAL A 173 14.86 1.78 5.35
C VAL A 173 13.91 2.78 6.03
N GLN A 174 14.13 4.06 5.84
CA GLN A 174 13.22 5.09 6.33
C GLN A 174 11.97 5.12 5.45
N LEU A 175 10.83 4.69 6.01
CA LEU A 175 9.55 4.56 5.28
C LEU A 175 8.44 5.46 5.83
N ASP A 176 8.69 6.23 6.89
CA ASP A 176 7.66 7.07 7.48
C ASP A 176 7.17 8.15 6.52
N LEU A 177 5.86 8.40 6.51
CA LEU A 177 5.23 9.41 5.67
C LEU A 177 5.87 10.79 5.81
N ILE A 178 6.32 11.16 7.02
CA ILE A 178 6.97 12.45 7.25
C ILE A 178 8.28 12.61 6.46
N TYR A 179 9.01 11.51 6.20
CA TYR A 179 10.21 11.58 5.36
C TYR A 179 9.86 11.80 3.89
N PHE A 180 8.80 11.15 3.39
CA PHE A 180 8.27 11.44 2.07
C PHE A 180 7.89 12.92 1.93
N GLN A 181 7.15 13.48 2.88
CA GLN A 181 6.72 14.88 2.86
C GLN A 181 7.87 15.89 2.88
N ARG A 182 9.09 15.47 3.22
CA ARG A 182 10.31 16.28 3.16
C ARG A 182 11.05 16.19 1.82
N THR A 183 10.67 15.24 0.96
CA THR A 183 11.21 15.15 -0.41
C THR A 183 10.65 16.27 -1.29
N GLU A 184 11.27 16.51 -2.43
CA GLU A 184 10.78 17.50 -3.41
C GLU A 184 9.36 17.16 -3.86
N GLU A 185 9.11 15.90 -4.21
CA GLU A 185 7.79 15.40 -4.61
C GLU A 185 6.76 15.50 -3.47
N GLY A 186 7.14 15.13 -2.26
CA GLY A 186 6.24 15.08 -1.10
C GLY A 186 5.86 16.44 -0.55
N ARG A 187 6.66 17.49 -0.74
CA ARG A 187 6.38 18.86 -0.26
C ARG A 187 5.07 19.45 -0.77
N ALA A 188 4.63 19.03 -1.94
CA ALA A 188 3.34 19.46 -2.49
C ALA A 188 2.14 19.02 -1.62
N PHE A 189 2.34 18.09 -0.69
CA PHE A 189 1.32 17.51 0.19
C PHE A 189 1.52 17.88 1.67
N ALA A 190 2.63 18.49 2.02
CA ALA A 190 2.95 18.90 3.40
C ALA A 190 2.10 20.09 3.88
#